data_1e7566ed422bf8a44536ea4be28b6eab
#
_entry.id   1e7566ed422bf8a44536ea4be28b6eab
#
_cell.length_a   1.000
_cell.length_b   1.000
_cell.length_c   1.000
_cell.angle_alpha   90.00
_cell.angle_beta   90.00
_cell.angle_gamma   90.00
#
_symmetry.space_group_name_H-M   'P 1'
#
loop_
_entity.id
_entity.type
_entity.pdbx_description
1 polymer ?
#
loop_
_entity_poly.entity_id
_entity_poly.type
_entity_poly.pdbx_seq_one_letter_code
_entity_poly.pdbx_strand_id
1 'polypeptide(L)'
;MSTPVVEAPKNRFIDPKVLVKIQNMELVARSVVEGFVSGLHRSPFLGFSVDFAEYRDYHPGDDLRRIDWNVYSRMDRLVIKLFEGETNTKDLILLDVSGSMRYASGTNVTKIDYARMLAACLAYFAYKQRDGVGVLTFDTGVRDYVPSARRAGQLPNILHTIDRVQAGQETQFKKPLRHLAEILKRRGVIVLISDLYDEASNIMAGLKQLKAKGNDIVVFHIMDDFELTFPFEENAQFEDLETLKKMHVIPEYLRPQYLQILKEHMETLSSEMAANRIDYTLMRTSQPLDQALFNYLAARSKTT
;
A
#
# COMPACT_ATOMS: atom_id res chain seq x y z
N MET A 1 -35.78 18.02 -22.50
CA MET A 1 -35.46 16.61 -22.21
C MET A 1 -34.18 16.59 -21.38
N SER A 2 -34.35 16.48 -20.08
CA SER A 2 -33.24 16.45 -19.12
C SER A 2 -32.63 15.07 -19.08
N THR A 3 -31.34 14.99 -19.37
CA THR A 3 -30.51 13.76 -19.24
C THR A 3 -30.53 13.28 -17.78
N PRO A 4 -30.80 12.01 -17.52
CA PRO A 4 -30.74 11.49 -16.15
C PRO A 4 -29.30 11.51 -15.67
N VAL A 5 -29.07 12.20 -14.56
CA VAL A 5 -27.83 12.10 -13.78
C VAL A 5 -27.77 10.67 -13.24
N VAL A 6 -26.91 9.85 -13.82
CA VAL A 6 -26.61 8.52 -13.28
C VAL A 6 -25.85 8.73 -11.99
N GLU A 7 -26.51 8.57 -10.85
CA GLU A 7 -25.85 8.48 -9.54
C GLU A 7 -24.82 7.36 -9.61
N ALA A 8 -23.55 7.71 -9.32
CA ALA A 8 -22.49 6.73 -9.16
C ALA A 8 -22.93 5.70 -8.10
N PRO A 9 -22.67 4.40 -8.29
CA PRO A 9 -23.04 3.40 -7.32
C PRO A 9 -22.41 3.76 -5.98
N LYS A 10 -23.22 3.84 -4.92
CA LYS A 10 -22.75 4.00 -3.54
C LYS A 10 -21.88 2.80 -3.22
N ASN A 11 -20.57 2.93 -3.48
CA ASN A 11 -19.58 1.96 -3.04
C ASN A 11 -19.68 1.89 -1.51
N ARG A 12 -19.94 0.71 -1.00
CA ARG A 12 -19.92 0.45 0.44
C ARG A 12 -18.48 0.30 0.88
N PHE A 13 -17.77 1.41 0.92
CA PHE A 13 -16.43 1.46 1.51
C PHE A 13 -16.52 1.08 2.99
N ILE A 14 -15.68 0.14 3.40
CA ILE A 14 -15.65 -0.26 4.81
C ILE A 14 -14.80 0.78 5.57
N ASP A 15 -15.43 1.41 6.58
CA ASP A 15 -14.75 2.36 7.45
C ASP A 15 -13.59 1.65 8.19
N PRO A 16 -12.36 2.20 8.18
CA PRO A 16 -11.22 1.66 8.91
C PRO A 16 -11.51 1.43 10.41
N LYS A 17 -12.37 2.26 11.03
CA LYS A 17 -12.80 2.10 12.43
C LYS A 17 -13.58 0.81 12.68
N VAL A 18 -14.24 0.28 11.67
CA VAL A 18 -14.94 -1.01 11.75
C VAL A 18 -13.94 -2.14 11.57
N LEU A 19 -13.01 -1.98 10.63
CA LEU A 19 -11.99 -2.99 10.33
C LEU A 19 -11.05 -3.26 11.52
N VAL A 20 -10.66 -2.22 12.25
CA VAL A 20 -9.77 -2.33 13.42
C VAL A 20 -10.36 -3.22 14.53
N LYS A 21 -11.69 -3.33 14.61
CA LYS A 21 -12.38 -4.19 15.58
C LYS A 21 -12.31 -5.69 15.22
N ILE A 22 -11.90 -6.01 14.01
CA ILE A 22 -11.78 -7.38 13.55
C ILE A 22 -10.41 -7.91 13.97
N GLN A 23 -10.37 -8.87 14.90
CA GLN A 23 -9.13 -9.45 15.44
C GLN A 23 -8.43 -10.43 14.50
N ASN A 24 -8.86 -10.52 13.25
CA ASN A 24 -8.30 -11.43 12.25
C ASN A 24 -7.88 -10.65 11.01
N MET A 25 -6.57 -10.45 10.84
CA MET A 25 -5.99 -9.69 9.74
C MET A 25 -6.26 -10.30 8.36
N GLU A 26 -6.37 -11.64 8.29
CA GLU A 26 -6.73 -12.32 7.04
C GLU A 26 -8.16 -12.00 6.62
N LEU A 27 -9.08 -12.00 7.59
CA LEU A 27 -10.48 -11.66 7.32
C LEU A 27 -10.62 -10.18 6.89
N VAL A 28 -9.87 -9.27 7.52
CA VAL A 28 -9.81 -7.85 7.12
C VAL A 28 -9.34 -7.74 5.68
N ALA A 29 -8.18 -8.30 5.36
CA ALA A 29 -7.59 -8.23 4.03
C ALA A 29 -8.50 -8.83 2.96
N ARG A 30 -9.07 -10.00 3.25
CA ARG A 30 -10.01 -10.68 2.36
C ARG A 30 -11.26 -9.83 2.09
N SER A 31 -11.89 -9.31 3.13
CA SER A 31 -13.13 -8.52 3.00
C SER A 31 -12.94 -7.26 2.18
N VAL A 32 -11.84 -6.54 2.39
CA VAL A 32 -11.52 -5.32 1.64
C VAL A 32 -11.21 -5.65 0.19
N VAL A 33 -10.32 -6.62 -0.06
CA VAL A 33 -9.87 -6.94 -1.42
C VAL A 33 -10.97 -7.58 -2.26
N GLU A 34 -11.74 -8.51 -1.70
CA GLU A 34 -12.86 -9.13 -2.44
C GLU A 34 -13.99 -8.12 -2.71
N GLY A 35 -14.26 -7.22 -1.76
CA GLY A 35 -15.18 -6.10 -1.96
C GLY A 35 -14.71 -5.15 -3.05
N PHE A 36 -13.43 -4.80 -3.05
CA PHE A 36 -12.79 -3.96 -4.05
C PHE A 36 -12.83 -4.61 -5.45
N VAL A 37 -12.39 -5.85 -5.59
CA VAL A 37 -12.42 -6.60 -6.87
C VAL A 37 -13.84 -6.73 -7.40
N SER A 38 -14.81 -7.07 -6.53
CA SER A 38 -16.22 -7.13 -6.93
C SER A 38 -16.78 -5.78 -7.37
N GLY A 39 -16.28 -4.68 -6.78
CA GLY A 39 -16.60 -3.31 -7.19
C GLY A 39 -16.02 -2.95 -8.56
N LEU A 40 -14.79 -3.37 -8.85
CA LEU A 40 -14.14 -3.16 -10.15
C LEU A 40 -14.90 -3.85 -11.30
N HIS A 41 -15.37 -5.08 -11.11
CA HIS A 41 -16.15 -5.81 -12.12
C HIS A 41 -17.47 -5.13 -12.49
N ARG A 42 -17.99 -4.25 -11.64
CA ARG A 42 -19.21 -3.47 -11.90
C ARG A 42 -18.96 -2.10 -12.50
N SER A 43 -17.71 -1.68 -12.61
CA SER A 43 -17.34 -0.38 -13.18
C SER A 43 -17.00 -0.52 -14.67
N PRO A 44 -17.74 0.13 -15.58
CA PRO A 44 -17.45 0.06 -17.02
C PRO A 44 -16.14 0.79 -17.41
N PHE A 45 -15.51 1.49 -16.49
CA PHE A 45 -14.33 2.33 -16.75
C PHE A 45 -12.97 1.63 -16.50
N LEU A 46 -12.97 0.42 -15.94
CA LEU A 46 -11.73 -0.27 -15.58
C LEU A 46 -11.74 -1.68 -16.13
N GLY A 47 -11.15 -1.85 -17.30
CA GLY A 47 -10.92 -3.14 -17.95
C GLY A 47 -9.86 -4.01 -17.25
N PHE A 48 -9.79 -3.97 -15.92
CA PHE A 48 -8.93 -4.88 -15.16
C PHE A 48 -9.62 -6.23 -14.98
N SER A 49 -9.36 -7.13 -15.90
CA SER A 49 -9.68 -8.55 -15.73
C SER A 49 -8.60 -9.19 -14.87
N VAL A 50 -8.95 -9.57 -13.65
CA VAL A 50 -8.03 -10.19 -12.69
C VAL A 50 -7.76 -11.67 -13.02
N ASP A 51 -8.54 -12.31 -13.91
CA ASP A 51 -8.44 -13.74 -14.18
C ASP A 51 -8.70 -14.19 -15.63
N PHE A 52 -9.01 -13.28 -16.53
CA PHE A 52 -9.31 -13.66 -17.89
C PHE A 52 -8.57 -12.76 -18.88
N ALA A 53 -7.48 -13.27 -19.39
CA ALA A 53 -6.91 -12.77 -20.61
C ALA A 53 -7.78 -13.23 -21.79
N GLU A 54 -7.55 -12.73 -22.92
CA GLU A 54 -8.27 -12.87 -24.14
C GLU A 54 -8.33 -14.33 -24.63
N TYR A 55 -9.44 -14.76 -25.24
CA TYR A 55 -9.45 -15.93 -26.09
C TYR A 55 -8.79 -15.58 -27.43
N ARG A 56 -7.73 -16.24 -27.77
CA ARG A 56 -7.13 -16.17 -29.09
C ARG A 56 -7.48 -17.44 -29.87
N ASP A 57 -7.80 -17.32 -31.15
CA ASP A 57 -7.97 -18.48 -32.00
C ASP A 57 -6.67 -19.31 -32.04
N TYR A 58 -6.82 -20.63 -31.99
CA TYR A 58 -5.71 -21.57 -32.07
C TYR A 58 -5.00 -21.42 -33.42
N HIS A 59 -3.69 -21.39 -33.42
CA HIS A 59 -2.86 -21.46 -34.60
C HIS A 59 -2.02 -22.73 -34.55
N PRO A 60 -1.80 -23.39 -35.71
CA PRO A 60 -0.91 -24.56 -35.78
C PRO A 60 0.47 -24.24 -35.18
N GLY A 61 0.86 -25.01 -34.16
CA GLY A 61 2.12 -24.80 -33.41
C GLY A 61 1.89 -24.34 -31.96
N ASP A 62 0.69 -23.93 -31.60
CA ASP A 62 0.36 -23.62 -30.21
C ASP A 62 0.22 -24.87 -29.33
N ASP A 63 0.49 -24.74 -28.02
CA ASP A 63 0.40 -25.86 -27.07
C ASP A 63 -1.08 -26.28 -26.87
N LEU A 64 -1.40 -27.49 -27.29
CA LEU A 64 -2.72 -28.12 -27.21
C LEU A 64 -3.28 -28.16 -25.78
N ARG A 65 -2.46 -28.11 -24.75
CA ARG A 65 -2.87 -28.09 -23.33
C ARG A 65 -3.56 -26.80 -22.93
N ARG A 66 -3.39 -25.74 -23.72
CA ARG A 66 -4.00 -24.42 -23.47
C ARG A 66 -5.35 -24.23 -24.16
N ILE A 67 -5.79 -25.21 -24.95
CA ILE A 67 -7.11 -25.17 -25.60
C ILE A 67 -8.23 -25.26 -24.54
N ASP A 68 -9.22 -24.36 -24.66
CA ASP A 68 -10.42 -24.45 -23.85
C ASP A 68 -11.42 -25.43 -24.50
N TRP A 69 -11.37 -26.67 -24.07
CA TRP A 69 -12.26 -27.74 -24.56
C TRP A 69 -13.75 -27.48 -24.23
N ASN A 70 -14.04 -26.66 -23.21
CA ASN A 70 -15.43 -26.28 -22.88
C ASN A 70 -16.00 -25.29 -23.90
N VAL A 71 -15.17 -24.37 -24.42
CA VAL A 71 -15.58 -23.45 -25.49
C VAL A 71 -15.71 -24.21 -26.80
N TYR A 72 -14.76 -25.10 -27.10
CA TYR A 72 -14.82 -25.95 -28.27
C TYR A 72 -16.12 -26.78 -28.33
N SER A 73 -16.51 -27.40 -27.22
CA SER A 73 -17.74 -28.21 -27.15
C SER A 73 -19.02 -27.40 -27.34
N ARG A 74 -19.00 -26.07 -27.15
CA ARG A 74 -20.20 -25.20 -27.28
C ARG A 74 -20.24 -24.42 -28.59
N MET A 75 -19.10 -24.07 -29.15
CA MET A 75 -19.00 -23.12 -30.26
C MET A 75 -18.26 -23.67 -31.47
N ASP A 76 -17.75 -24.89 -31.40
CA ASP A 76 -16.93 -25.56 -32.43
C ASP A 76 -15.74 -24.70 -32.92
N ARG A 77 -15.19 -23.85 -32.01
CA ARG A 77 -14.04 -23.00 -32.26
C ARG A 77 -12.92 -23.39 -31.33
N LEU A 78 -11.74 -23.68 -31.89
CA LEU A 78 -10.53 -23.93 -31.12
C LEU A 78 -9.96 -22.59 -30.65
N VAL A 79 -10.09 -22.29 -29.38
CA VAL A 79 -9.55 -21.09 -28.75
C VAL A 79 -8.56 -21.47 -27.65
N ILE A 80 -7.51 -20.67 -27.53
CA ILE A 80 -6.53 -20.78 -26.47
C ILE A 80 -6.85 -19.74 -25.42
N LYS A 81 -6.86 -20.15 -24.17
CA LYS A 81 -6.82 -19.23 -23.04
C LYS A 81 -5.45 -18.56 -23.02
N LEU A 82 -5.37 -17.30 -23.40
CA LEU A 82 -4.27 -16.45 -23.06
C LEU A 82 -4.49 -16.03 -21.61
N PHE A 83 -3.65 -16.54 -20.72
CA PHE A 83 -3.52 -15.97 -19.40
C PHE A 83 -2.62 -14.74 -19.58
N GLU A 84 -3.02 -13.58 -19.04
CA GLU A 84 -2.07 -12.47 -18.89
C GLU A 84 -0.81 -13.04 -18.26
N GLY A 85 0.32 -12.73 -18.89
CA GLY A 85 1.58 -13.39 -18.57
C GLY A 85 1.77 -13.36 -17.05
N GLU A 86 2.02 -14.55 -16.48
CA GLU A 86 2.34 -14.65 -15.05
C GLU A 86 3.41 -13.60 -14.75
N THR A 87 2.99 -12.48 -14.17
CA THR A 87 3.95 -11.47 -13.74
C THR A 87 4.82 -12.13 -12.69
N ASN A 88 6.06 -12.47 -13.04
CA ASN A 88 7.06 -12.97 -12.09
C ASN A 88 7.53 -11.84 -11.15
N THR A 89 6.62 -10.92 -10.85
CA THR A 89 6.89 -9.75 -10.01
C THR A 89 7.11 -10.19 -8.57
N LYS A 90 8.06 -9.58 -7.93
CA LYS A 90 8.36 -9.76 -6.52
C LYS A 90 8.00 -8.49 -5.80
N ASP A 91 6.90 -8.55 -5.08
CA ASP A 91 6.42 -7.43 -4.29
C ASP A 91 7.02 -7.52 -2.88
N LEU A 92 7.58 -6.43 -2.40
CA LEU A 92 8.09 -6.33 -1.04
C LEU A 92 7.44 -5.12 -0.35
N ILE A 93 6.70 -5.41 0.71
CA ILE A 93 6.06 -4.38 1.53
C ILE A 93 7.03 -3.98 2.63
N LEU A 94 7.36 -2.70 2.70
CA LEU A 94 8.16 -2.07 3.76
C LEU A 94 7.20 -1.36 4.70
N LEU A 95 7.07 -1.86 5.90
CA LEU A 95 6.16 -1.34 6.91
C LEU A 95 6.96 -0.63 8.00
N ASP A 96 6.76 0.67 8.12
CA ASP A 96 7.30 1.48 9.21
C ASP A 96 6.57 1.15 10.51
N VAL A 97 7.35 0.84 11.53
CA VAL A 97 6.85 0.48 12.87
C VAL A 97 7.44 1.39 13.95
N SER A 98 7.80 2.61 13.59
CA SER A 98 8.33 3.63 14.51
C SER A 98 7.33 4.07 15.58
N GLY A 99 7.82 4.78 16.56
CA GLY A 99 7.01 5.31 17.66
C GLY A 99 5.94 6.30 17.21
N SER A 100 6.24 7.13 16.21
CA SER A 100 5.32 8.10 15.62
C SER A 100 4.07 7.46 15.02
N MET A 101 4.18 6.23 14.53
CA MET A 101 3.06 5.46 13.99
C MET A 101 1.99 5.08 15.03
N ARG A 102 2.24 5.26 16.33
CA ARG A 102 1.22 5.08 17.39
C ARG A 102 0.18 6.18 17.44
N TYR A 103 0.43 7.30 16.79
CA TYR A 103 -0.47 8.43 16.85
C TYR A 103 -1.85 8.11 16.31
N ALA A 104 -2.87 8.63 17.01
CA ALA A 104 -4.26 8.66 16.59
C ALA A 104 -4.95 9.88 17.21
N SER A 105 -5.80 10.56 16.47
CA SER A 105 -6.66 11.62 16.97
C SER A 105 -7.96 11.06 17.55
N GLY A 106 -8.20 11.25 18.83
CA GLY A 106 -9.45 10.89 19.52
C GLY A 106 -9.79 9.39 19.40
N THR A 107 -10.95 9.07 18.80
CA THR A 107 -11.41 7.69 18.58
C THR A 107 -10.99 7.10 17.25
N ASN A 108 -10.05 7.71 16.55
CA ASN A 108 -9.61 7.27 15.25
C ASN A 108 -8.69 6.04 15.35
N VAL A 109 -8.48 5.41 14.21
CA VAL A 109 -7.54 4.30 14.04
C VAL A 109 -6.13 4.85 14.14
N THR A 110 -5.22 4.16 14.85
CA THR A 110 -3.80 4.56 14.88
C THR A 110 -3.17 4.43 13.49
N LYS A 111 -2.15 5.25 13.19
CA LYS A 111 -1.41 5.12 11.92
C LYS A 111 -0.86 3.70 11.73
N ILE A 112 -0.36 3.07 12.80
CA ILE A 112 0.17 1.69 12.72
C ILE A 112 -0.94 0.67 12.40
N ASP A 113 -2.13 0.79 13.00
CA ASP A 113 -3.22 -0.14 12.70
C ASP A 113 -3.71 0.03 11.26
N TYR A 114 -3.83 1.27 10.78
CA TYR A 114 -4.15 1.55 9.38
C TYR A 114 -3.10 0.98 8.43
N ALA A 115 -1.81 1.19 8.72
CA ALA A 115 -0.69 0.68 7.93
C ALA A 115 -0.64 -0.85 7.90
N ARG A 116 -0.91 -1.52 9.04
CA ARG A 116 -1.02 -2.99 9.13
C ARG A 116 -2.15 -3.53 8.25
N MET A 117 -3.33 -2.93 8.34
CA MET A 117 -4.47 -3.31 7.51
C MET A 117 -4.17 -3.11 6.02
N LEU A 118 -3.56 -1.97 5.65
CA LEU A 118 -3.14 -1.70 4.27
C LEU A 118 -2.11 -2.72 3.78
N ALA A 119 -1.07 -2.99 4.57
CA ALA A 119 -0.05 -4.00 4.25
C ALA A 119 -0.66 -5.40 4.04
N ALA A 120 -1.60 -5.80 4.89
CA ALA A 120 -2.30 -7.07 4.77
C ALA A 120 -3.16 -7.14 3.50
N CYS A 121 -3.87 -6.05 3.16
CA CYS A 121 -4.66 -5.96 1.92
C CYS A 121 -3.77 -6.09 0.68
N LEU A 122 -2.65 -5.39 0.65
CA LEU A 122 -1.69 -5.44 -0.47
C LEU A 122 -1.04 -6.82 -0.59
N ALA A 123 -0.67 -7.45 0.54
CA ALA A 123 -0.13 -8.81 0.55
C ALA A 123 -1.14 -9.83 0.04
N TYR A 124 -2.39 -9.74 0.49
CA TYR A 124 -3.47 -10.61 0.04
C TYR A 124 -3.76 -10.42 -1.45
N PHE A 125 -3.78 -9.16 -1.92
CA PHE A 125 -4.01 -8.82 -3.31
C PHE A 125 -2.91 -9.39 -4.22
N ALA A 126 -1.62 -9.17 -3.88
CA ALA A 126 -0.49 -9.72 -4.62
C ALA A 126 -0.51 -11.27 -4.63
N TYR A 127 -0.84 -11.89 -3.50
CA TYR A 127 -1.00 -13.34 -3.41
C TYR A 127 -2.10 -13.87 -4.33
N LYS A 128 -3.25 -13.18 -4.41
CA LYS A 128 -4.34 -13.53 -5.34
C LYS A 128 -3.92 -13.45 -6.80
N GLN A 129 -3.06 -12.49 -7.15
CA GLN A 129 -2.48 -12.34 -8.49
C GLN A 129 -1.35 -13.34 -8.78
N ARG A 130 -1.08 -14.26 -7.85
CA ARG A 130 0.01 -15.22 -7.94
C ARG A 130 1.39 -14.58 -8.01
N ASP A 131 1.56 -13.35 -7.50
CA ASP A 131 2.86 -12.71 -7.36
C ASP A 131 3.62 -13.22 -6.15
N GLY A 132 4.95 -13.10 -6.23
CA GLY A 132 5.79 -13.32 -5.06
C GLY A 132 5.67 -12.14 -4.11
N VAL A 133 5.20 -12.33 -2.89
CA VAL A 133 5.05 -11.28 -1.90
C VAL A 133 5.90 -11.53 -0.66
N GLY A 134 6.44 -10.45 -0.08
CA GLY A 134 7.20 -10.44 1.17
C GLY A 134 6.88 -9.20 2.00
N VAL A 135 7.34 -9.17 3.24
CA VAL A 135 7.23 -8.03 4.13
C VAL A 135 8.53 -7.80 4.88
N LEU A 136 8.87 -6.55 5.09
CA LEU A 136 9.94 -6.11 5.98
C LEU A 136 9.38 -5.02 6.88
N THR A 137 9.56 -5.18 8.19
CA THR A 137 9.22 -4.15 9.17
C THR A 137 10.47 -3.46 9.66
N PHE A 138 10.41 -2.16 9.88
CA PHE A 138 11.57 -1.37 10.29
C PHE A 138 11.20 -0.18 11.18
N ASP A 139 12.17 0.23 12.00
CA ASP A 139 12.22 1.49 12.73
C ASP A 139 13.65 2.08 12.62
N THR A 140 14.46 2.06 13.67
CA THR A 140 15.90 2.39 13.60
C THR A 140 16.74 1.34 12.86
N GLY A 141 16.15 0.16 12.62
CA GLY A 141 16.76 -0.97 11.93
C GLY A 141 15.67 -1.88 11.35
N VAL A 142 16.10 -2.97 10.70
CA VAL A 142 15.17 -4.01 10.28
C VAL A 142 14.73 -4.82 11.51
N ARG A 143 13.42 -4.96 11.69
CA ARG A 143 12.82 -5.75 12.79
C ARG A 143 12.50 -7.16 12.35
N ASP A 144 11.64 -7.30 11.35
CA ASP A 144 11.27 -8.58 10.76
C ASP A 144 11.48 -8.54 9.25
N TYR A 145 11.84 -9.70 8.68
CA TYR A 145 11.98 -9.82 7.23
C TYR A 145 11.47 -11.18 6.75
N VAL A 146 10.41 -11.15 5.97
CA VAL A 146 9.88 -12.30 5.23
C VAL A 146 10.18 -12.06 3.74
N PRO A 147 11.16 -12.76 3.14
CA PRO A 147 11.53 -12.57 1.74
C PRO A 147 10.36 -12.81 0.79
N SER A 148 10.31 -12.06 -0.31
CA SER A 148 9.29 -12.27 -1.35
C SER A 148 9.41 -13.66 -1.96
N ALA A 149 8.33 -14.43 -1.86
CA ALA A 149 8.25 -15.78 -2.39
C ALA A 149 6.83 -16.14 -2.84
N ARG A 150 6.75 -17.14 -3.72
CA ARG A 150 5.53 -17.81 -4.17
C ARG A 150 5.51 -19.23 -3.62
N ARG A 151 5.12 -19.42 -2.40
CA ARG A 151 5.07 -20.75 -1.80
C ARG A 151 3.82 -20.90 -0.92
N ALA A 152 3.39 -22.12 -0.74
CA ALA A 152 2.35 -22.44 0.22
C ALA A 152 2.76 -21.93 1.62
N GLY A 153 1.84 -21.34 2.36
CA GLY A 153 2.08 -20.77 3.69
C GLY A 153 2.74 -19.37 3.68
N GLN A 154 3.08 -18.80 2.53
CA GLN A 154 3.70 -17.47 2.47
C GLN A 154 2.78 -16.38 3.00
N LEU A 155 1.53 -16.33 2.55
CA LEU A 155 0.56 -15.35 3.00
C LEU A 155 0.27 -15.44 4.51
N PRO A 156 -0.08 -16.61 5.08
CA PRO A 156 -0.23 -16.73 6.53
C PRO A 156 0.98 -16.25 7.33
N ASN A 157 2.21 -16.54 6.86
CA ASN A 157 3.43 -16.07 7.52
C ASN A 157 3.56 -14.54 7.49
N ILE A 158 3.25 -13.90 6.36
CA ILE A 158 3.24 -12.44 6.23
C ILE A 158 2.18 -11.83 7.14
N LEU A 159 0.95 -12.34 7.09
CA LEU A 159 -0.14 -11.83 7.92
C LEU A 159 0.15 -11.98 9.41
N HIS A 160 0.74 -13.10 9.82
CA HIS A 160 1.18 -13.31 11.20
C HIS A 160 2.28 -12.32 11.60
N THR A 161 3.23 -12.05 10.70
CA THR A 161 4.28 -11.05 10.95
C THR A 161 3.67 -9.66 11.12
N ILE A 162 2.77 -9.24 10.23
CA ILE A 162 2.07 -7.95 10.30
C ILE A 162 1.21 -7.87 11.59
N ASP A 163 0.55 -8.94 11.97
CA ASP A 163 -0.36 -8.96 13.12
C ASP A 163 0.38 -8.76 14.46
N ARG A 164 1.59 -9.29 14.58
CA ARG A 164 2.42 -9.16 15.78
C ARG A 164 3.17 -7.83 15.88
N VAL A 165 3.16 -7.02 14.85
CA VAL A 165 3.86 -5.73 14.86
C VAL A 165 3.37 -4.85 16.01
N GLN A 166 4.32 -4.35 16.78
CA GLN A 166 4.11 -3.31 17.77
C GLN A 166 4.97 -2.12 17.39
N ALA A 167 4.44 -0.92 17.55
CA ALA A 167 5.20 0.29 17.28
C ALA A 167 6.43 0.35 18.18
N GLY A 168 7.58 0.58 17.55
CA GLY A 168 8.91 0.57 18.16
C GLY A 168 9.35 1.92 18.68
N GLN A 169 10.62 2.23 18.44
CA GLN A 169 11.31 3.46 18.85
C GLN A 169 11.37 4.51 17.74
N GLU A 170 12.42 5.32 17.71
CA GLU A 170 12.66 6.36 16.70
C GLU A 170 12.68 5.82 15.26
N THR A 171 12.31 6.66 14.34
CA THR A 171 12.39 6.36 12.90
C THR A 171 13.77 6.69 12.36
N GLN A 172 14.34 5.79 11.55
CA GLN A 172 15.51 6.07 10.72
C GLN A 172 15.36 5.39 9.36
N PHE A 173 15.30 6.16 8.28
CA PHE A 173 15.16 5.60 6.93
C PHE A 173 16.51 5.13 6.36
N LYS A 174 17.57 5.86 6.60
CA LYS A 174 18.86 5.65 5.93
C LYS A 174 19.45 4.25 6.14
N LYS A 175 19.43 3.74 7.37
CA LYS A 175 20.03 2.43 7.69
C LYS A 175 19.19 1.25 7.15
N PRO A 176 17.86 1.16 7.43
CA PRO A 176 17.03 0.06 6.95
C PRO A 176 16.99 -0.01 5.43
N LEU A 177 16.80 1.13 4.74
CA LEU A 177 16.71 1.15 3.28
C LEU A 177 18.05 0.80 2.61
N ARG A 178 19.19 1.23 3.18
CA ARG A 178 20.51 0.80 2.71
C ARG A 178 20.70 -0.70 2.87
N HIS A 179 20.38 -1.23 4.06
CA HIS A 179 20.48 -2.66 4.31
C HIS A 179 19.59 -3.46 3.34
N LEU A 180 18.37 -3.00 3.14
CA LEU A 180 17.48 -3.59 2.16
C LEU A 180 18.09 -3.56 0.74
N ALA A 181 18.68 -2.43 0.35
CA ALA A 181 19.33 -2.32 -0.94
C ALA A 181 20.50 -3.34 -1.10
N GLU A 182 21.19 -3.70 -0.03
CA GLU A 182 22.25 -4.71 -0.05
C GLU A 182 21.72 -6.13 -0.22
N ILE A 183 20.61 -6.49 0.44
CA ILE A 183 20.05 -7.85 0.42
C ILE A 183 19.16 -8.15 -0.78
N LEU A 184 18.58 -7.14 -1.41
CA LEU A 184 17.74 -7.32 -2.59
C LEU A 184 18.56 -7.73 -3.81
N LYS A 185 18.33 -8.97 -4.27
CA LYS A 185 19.03 -9.58 -5.41
C LYS A 185 18.28 -9.49 -6.74
N ARG A 186 16.97 -9.21 -6.72
CA ARG A 186 16.11 -9.20 -7.90
C ARG A 186 15.25 -7.96 -7.92
N ARG A 187 14.94 -7.47 -9.12
CA ARG A 187 14.01 -6.38 -9.37
C ARG A 187 12.59 -6.79 -8.96
N GLY A 188 11.80 -5.82 -8.52
CA GLY A 188 10.42 -6.01 -8.13
C GLY A 188 9.75 -4.70 -7.80
N VAL A 189 8.55 -4.79 -7.24
CA VAL A 189 7.82 -3.63 -6.71
C VAL A 189 8.10 -3.53 -5.21
N ILE A 190 8.50 -2.36 -4.78
CA ILE A 190 8.68 -2.02 -3.36
C ILE A 190 7.57 -1.07 -2.95
N VAL A 191 6.80 -1.47 -1.96
CA VAL A 191 5.73 -0.65 -1.39
C VAL A 191 6.16 -0.18 -0.01
N LEU A 192 6.42 1.11 0.15
CA LEU A 192 6.74 1.73 1.44
C LEU A 192 5.46 2.29 2.07
N ILE A 193 5.20 1.93 3.32
CA ILE A 193 4.07 2.42 4.12
C ILE A 193 4.64 3.04 5.38
N SER A 194 4.55 4.37 5.52
CA SER A 194 5.16 5.14 6.61
C SER A 194 4.51 6.53 6.73
N ASP A 195 4.69 7.19 7.86
CA ASP A 195 4.37 8.60 8.03
C ASP A 195 5.50 9.55 7.60
N LEU A 196 6.64 8.99 7.15
CA LEU A 196 7.77 9.72 6.57
C LEU A 196 8.33 10.83 7.48
N TYR A 197 8.30 10.65 8.79
CA TYR A 197 8.88 11.58 9.76
C TYR A 197 10.41 11.42 9.88
N ASP A 198 11.11 11.84 8.83
CA ASP A 198 12.57 11.99 8.77
C ASP A 198 12.88 13.14 7.79
N GLU A 199 14.10 13.60 7.73
CA GLU A 199 14.50 14.56 6.72
C GLU A 199 14.27 14.03 5.30
N ALA A 200 13.67 14.82 4.43
CA ALA A 200 13.39 14.44 3.05
C ALA A 200 14.64 13.93 2.32
N SER A 201 15.81 14.50 2.63
CA SER A 201 17.11 14.06 2.10
C SER A 201 17.47 12.61 2.47
N ASN A 202 17.20 12.20 3.71
CA ASN A 202 17.47 10.85 4.20
C ASN A 202 16.53 9.82 3.54
N ILE A 203 15.24 10.15 3.48
CA ILE A 203 14.21 9.33 2.84
C ILE A 203 14.58 9.11 1.37
N MET A 204 14.83 10.20 0.65
CA MET A 204 15.14 10.15 -0.77
C MET A 204 16.45 9.45 -1.08
N ALA A 205 17.48 9.59 -0.24
CA ALA A 205 18.74 8.87 -0.42
C ALA A 205 18.53 7.34 -0.39
N GLY A 206 17.70 6.85 0.51
CA GLY A 206 17.36 5.42 0.59
C GLY A 206 16.54 4.96 -0.60
N LEU A 207 15.48 5.70 -0.96
CA LEU A 207 14.61 5.37 -2.09
C LEU A 207 15.37 5.40 -3.44
N LYS A 208 16.23 6.39 -3.65
CA LYS A 208 17.07 6.48 -4.87
C LYS A 208 18.01 5.27 -5.01
N GLN A 209 18.57 4.75 -3.91
CA GLN A 209 19.39 3.53 -3.93
C GLN A 209 18.57 2.29 -4.36
N LEU A 210 17.35 2.15 -3.85
CA LEU A 210 16.45 1.07 -4.25
C LEU A 210 16.01 1.20 -5.71
N LYS A 211 15.69 2.42 -6.15
CA LYS A 211 15.32 2.71 -7.56
C LYS A 211 16.45 2.43 -8.53
N ALA A 212 17.69 2.79 -8.18
CA ALA A 212 18.88 2.54 -8.99
C ALA A 212 19.12 1.04 -9.23
N LYS A 213 18.62 0.15 -8.37
CA LYS A 213 18.65 -1.31 -8.57
C LYS A 213 17.55 -1.81 -9.52
N GLY A 214 16.77 -0.92 -10.09
CA GLY A 214 15.72 -1.21 -11.06
C GLY A 214 14.41 -1.66 -10.43
N ASN A 215 14.16 -1.32 -9.17
CA ASN A 215 12.87 -1.57 -8.54
C ASN A 215 11.88 -0.45 -8.90
N ASP A 216 10.61 -0.80 -8.97
CA ASP A 216 9.53 0.15 -8.96
C ASP A 216 9.11 0.43 -7.53
N ILE A 217 8.86 1.69 -7.22
CA ILE A 217 8.61 2.11 -5.84
C ILE A 217 7.28 2.83 -5.77
N VAL A 218 6.45 2.38 -4.83
CA VAL A 218 5.17 3.01 -4.46
C VAL A 218 5.27 3.41 -2.99
N VAL A 219 4.93 4.64 -2.68
CA VAL A 219 4.97 5.17 -1.31
C VAL A 219 3.57 5.56 -0.86
N PHE A 220 3.12 4.97 0.22
CA PHE A 220 1.92 5.37 0.94
C PHE A 220 2.34 6.17 2.18
N HIS A 221 2.12 7.47 2.13
CA HIS A 221 2.36 8.39 3.23
C HIS A 221 1.12 8.42 4.13
N ILE A 222 1.21 7.84 5.32
CA ILE A 222 0.09 7.70 6.24
C ILE A 222 0.08 8.88 7.21
N MET A 223 -1.02 9.63 7.23
CA MET A 223 -1.22 10.78 8.11
C MET A 223 -2.55 10.71 8.85
N ASP A 224 -2.57 11.20 10.07
CA ASP A 224 -3.84 11.44 10.79
C ASP A 224 -4.43 12.79 10.40
N ASP A 225 -5.77 12.92 10.45
CA ASP A 225 -6.43 14.17 10.09
C ASP A 225 -6.03 15.34 10.99
N PHE A 226 -5.73 15.08 12.27
CA PHE A 226 -5.31 16.14 13.20
C PHE A 226 -3.86 16.59 12.94
N GLU A 227 -3.01 15.72 12.44
CA GLU A 227 -1.67 16.12 11.97
C GLU A 227 -1.78 17.06 10.76
N LEU A 228 -2.74 16.80 9.87
CA LEU A 228 -2.93 17.61 8.66
C LEU A 228 -3.61 18.95 8.90
N THR A 229 -4.43 19.08 9.96
CA THR A 229 -5.27 20.27 10.20
C THR A 229 -4.89 21.02 11.46
N PHE A 230 -4.20 20.38 12.40
CA PHE A 230 -3.82 20.89 13.70
C PHE A 230 -4.99 21.59 14.43
N PRO A 231 -6.10 20.88 14.74
CA PRO A 231 -7.34 21.50 15.21
C PRO A 231 -7.36 21.77 16.72
N PHE A 232 -6.21 21.84 17.36
CA PHE A 232 -6.09 22.09 18.80
C PHE A 232 -6.36 23.55 19.11
N GLU A 233 -7.21 23.82 20.08
CA GLU A 233 -7.63 25.18 20.48
C GLU A 233 -7.13 25.56 21.87
N GLU A 234 -7.07 24.59 22.80
CA GLU A 234 -6.66 24.81 24.17
C GLU A 234 -5.15 24.58 24.35
N ASN A 235 -4.57 25.25 25.35
CA ASN A 235 -3.20 25.01 25.77
C ASN A 235 -3.03 23.54 26.12
N ALA A 236 -2.11 22.86 25.44
CA ALA A 236 -1.91 21.44 25.57
C ALA A 236 -0.46 21.10 25.84
N GLN A 237 -0.24 19.99 26.53
CA GLN A 237 1.07 19.38 26.63
C GLN A 237 1.21 18.33 25.52
N PHE A 238 2.08 18.60 24.55
CA PHE A 238 2.43 17.64 23.52
C PHE A 238 3.56 16.75 24.02
N GLU A 239 3.44 15.46 23.76
CA GLU A 239 4.46 14.47 24.04
C GLU A 239 4.95 13.87 22.73
N ASP A 240 6.25 13.93 22.50
CA ASP A 240 6.88 13.26 21.37
C ASP A 240 6.85 11.75 21.60
N LEU A 241 6.20 11.02 20.70
CA LEU A 241 5.98 9.57 20.83
C LEU A 241 7.26 8.75 20.65
N GLU A 242 8.32 9.34 20.12
CA GLU A 242 9.62 8.68 19.94
C GLU A 242 10.57 8.96 21.10
N THR A 243 10.72 10.23 21.49
CA THR A 243 11.68 10.66 22.52
C THR A 243 11.07 10.81 23.90
N LEU A 244 9.72 10.74 24.02
CA LEU A 244 8.94 10.95 25.25
C LEU A 244 9.14 12.35 25.89
N LYS A 245 9.71 13.29 25.15
CA LYS A 245 9.86 14.67 25.58
C LYS A 245 8.52 15.38 25.57
N LYS A 246 8.28 16.16 26.62
CA LYS A 246 7.05 16.93 26.78
C LYS A 246 7.32 18.40 26.53
N MET A 247 6.40 19.02 25.78
CA MET A 247 6.46 20.44 25.48
C MET A 247 5.08 21.07 25.70
N HIS A 248 5.05 22.17 26.44
CA HIS A 248 3.84 23.00 26.54
C HIS A 248 3.72 23.84 25.28
N VAL A 249 2.57 23.75 24.66
CA VAL A 249 2.28 24.41 23.38
C VAL A 249 1.04 25.28 23.52
N ILE A 250 1.14 26.49 22.96
CA ILE A 250 -0.02 27.36 22.71
C ILE A 250 -0.38 27.18 21.24
N PRO A 251 -1.43 26.40 20.93
CA PRO A 251 -1.72 25.97 19.55
C PRO A 251 -1.93 27.13 18.57
N GLU A 252 -2.53 28.23 19.03
CA GLU A 252 -2.82 29.41 18.21
C GLU A 252 -1.54 29.99 17.55
N TYR A 253 -0.43 30.02 18.28
CA TYR A 253 0.84 30.53 17.76
C TYR A 253 1.62 29.51 16.94
N LEU A 254 1.51 28.24 17.31
CA LEU A 254 2.27 27.17 16.64
C LEU A 254 1.62 26.72 15.33
N ARG A 255 0.27 26.71 15.24
CA ARG A 255 -0.47 26.19 14.09
C ARG A 255 -0.02 26.71 12.74
N PRO A 256 0.13 28.04 12.49
CA PRO A 256 0.52 28.53 11.20
C PRO A 256 1.90 28.03 10.76
N GLN A 257 2.87 28.06 11.69
CA GLN A 257 4.22 27.61 11.43
C GLN A 257 4.28 26.10 11.21
N TYR A 258 3.59 25.32 12.01
CA TYR A 258 3.51 23.86 11.87
C TYR A 258 2.95 23.46 10.49
N LEU A 259 1.79 24.02 10.13
CA LEU A 259 1.14 23.71 8.85
C LEU A 259 1.99 24.13 7.65
N GLN A 260 2.73 25.23 7.75
CA GLN A 260 3.66 25.65 6.71
C GLN A 260 4.80 24.65 6.56
N ILE A 261 5.47 24.27 7.65
CA ILE A 261 6.57 23.30 7.64
C ILE A 261 6.10 21.94 7.10
N LEU A 262 4.94 21.48 7.56
CA LEU A 262 4.36 20.22 7.07
C LEU A 262 4.09 20.28 5.58
N LYS A 263 3.49 21.37 5.10
CA LYS A 263 3.21 21.58 3.68
C LYS A 263 4.48 21.56 2.84
N GLU A 264 5.51 22.31 3.25
CA GLU A 264 6.81 22.37 2.57
C GLU A 264 7.48 20.99 2.53
N HIS A 265 7.43 20.23 3.62
CA HIS A 265 7.94 18.86 3.68
C HIS A 265 7.23 17.94 2.70
N MET A 266 5.89 17.94 2.69
CA MET A 266 5.08 17.11 1.78
C MET A 266 5.30 17.50 0.31
N GLU A 267 5.36 18.79 -0.01
CA GLU A 267 5.62 19.29 -1.37
C GLU A 267 7.04 18.89 -1.85
N THR A 268 8.03 18.97 -0.97
CA THR A 268 9.40 18.54 -1.26
C THR A 268 9.44 17.03 -1.56
N LEU A 269 8.85 16.20 -0.69
CA LEU A 269 8.79 14.76 -0.89
C LEU A 269 8.06 14.42 -2.19
N SER A 270 6.89 14.99 -2.41
CA SER A 270 6.08 14.72 -3.61
C SER A 270 6.84 15.08 -4.90
N SER A 271 7.48 16.26 -4.94
CA SER A 271 8.21 16.72 -6.11
C SER A 271 9.46 15.86 -6.38
N GLU A 272 10.24 15.54 -5.34
CA GLU A 272 11.42 14.68 -5.49
C GLU A 272 11.06 13.24 -5.88
N MET A 273 9.98 12.68 -5.33
CA MET A 273 9.50 11.35 -5.70
C MET A 273 9.04 11.33 -7.15
N ALA A 274 8.27 12.32 -7.59
CA ALA A 274 7.85 12.47 -8.99
C ALA A 274 9.04 12.58 -9.95
N ALA A 275 10.04 13.39 -9.61
CA ALA A 275 11.28 13.55 -10.41
C ALA A 275 12.06 12.23 -10.54
N ASN A 276 11.96 11.32 -9.58
CA ASN A 276 12.63 10.01 -9.57
C ASN A 276 11.71 8.85 -10.03
N ARG A 277 10.53 9.14 -10.58
CA ARG A 277 9.53 8.14 -11.01
C ARG A 277 9.17 7.18 -9.88
N ILE A 278 8.91 7.73 -8.70
CA ILE A 278 8.39 7.04 -7.52
C ILE A 278 6.93 7.48 -7.36
N ASP A 279 6.02 6.53 -7.31
CA ASP A 279 4.61 6.83 -7.10
C ASP A 279 4.36 7.16 -5.62
N TYR A 280 3.83 8.36 -5.36
CA TYR A 280 3.56 8.85 -4.01
C TYR A 280 2.07 9.09 -3.83
N THR A 281 1.53 8.61 -2.72
CA THR A 281 0.13 8.78 -2.36
C THR A 281 -0.01 9.11 -0.87
N LEU A 282 -0.62 10.24 -0.57
CA LEU A 282 -1.04 10.59 0.79
C LEU A 282 -2.31 9.80 1.15
N MET A 283 -2.29 9.11 2.28
CA MET A 283 -3.43 8.38 2.85
C MET A 283 -3.75 8.90 4.24
N ARG A 284 -5.02 9.21 4.48
CA ARG A 284 -5.49 9.60 5.82
C ARG A 284 -6.02 8.37 6.54
N THR A 285 -5.80 8.30 7.85
CA THR A 285 -6.30 7.19 8.68
C THR A 285 -7.83 7.06 8.67
N SER A 286 -8.53 8.12 8.29
CA SER A 286 -9.99 8.15 8.09
C SER A 286 -10.46 7.65 6.72
N GLN A 287 -9.56 7.50 5.74
CA GLN A 287 -9.91 7.10 4.39
C GLN A 287 -10.06 5.58 4.26
N PRO A 288 -11.03 5.09 3.45
CA PRO A 288 -11.17 3.68 3.16
C PRO A 288 -9.93 3.09 2.46
N LEU A 289 -9.59 1.85 2.81
CA LEU A 289 -8.40 1.16 2.29
C LEU A 289 -8.46 0.81 0.80
N ASP A 290 -9.64 0.66 0.24
CA ASP A 290 -9.85 0.34 -1.18
C ASP A 290 -9.39 1.47 -2.11
N GLN A 291 -9.38 2.73 -1.64
CA GLN A 291 -8.76 3.82 -2.37
C GLN A 291 -7.24 3.64 -2.52
N ALA A 292 -6.58 3.13 -1.48
CA ALA A 292 -5.16 2.80 -1.55
C ALA A 292 -4.88 1.67 -2.54
N LEU A 293 -5.74 0.64 -2.56
CA LEU A 293 -5.64 -0.46 -3.53
C LEU A 293 -5.81 0.05 -4.96
N PHE A 294 -6.74 0.97 -5.19
CA PHE A 294 -6.91 1.59 -6.51
C PHE A 294 -5.65 2.33 -6.96
N ASN A 295 -5.07 3.15 -6.10
CA ASN A 295 -3.85 3.89 -6.40
C ASN A 295 -2.66 2.95 -6.66
N TYR A 296 -2.54 1.87 -5.89
CA TYR A 296 -1.52 0.84 -6.11
C TYR A 296 -1.65 0.20 -7.50
N LEU A 297 -2.87 -0.17 -7.91
CA LEU A 297 -3.11 -0.74 -9.23
C LEU A 297 -2.80 0.24 -10.35
N ALA A 298 -3.21 1.50 -10.20
CA ALA A 298 -2.94 2.54 -11.19
C ALA A 298 -1.43 2.80 -11.35
N ALA A 299 -0.66 2.73 -10.28
CA ALA A 299 0.79 2.81 -10.31
C ALA A 299 1.40 1.60 -11.04
N ARG A 300 0.93 0.40 -10.74
CA ARG A 300 1.43 -0.85 -11.31
C ARG A 300 1.13 -0.99 -12.81
N SER A 301 -0.04 -0.53 -13.28
CA SER A 301 -0.41 -0.58 -14.71
C SER A 301 0.49 0.27 -15.61
N LYS A 302 1.26 1.20 -15.06
CA LYS A 302 2.25 2.00 -15.81
C LYS A 302 3.58 1.27 -16.00
N THR A 303 3.79 0.18 -15.30
CA THR A 303 5.07 -0.56 -15.22
C THR A 303 5.09 -1.78 -16.15
N THR A 304 3.93 -2.20 -16.63
CA THR A 304 3.75 -3.29 -17.60
C THR A 304 3.67 -2.74 -19.02
#